data_d73aa0f00362f3dae8063050ab625726
#
_entry.id   d73aa0f00362f3dae8063050ab625726
#
_cell.length_a   1.000
_cell.length_b   1.000
_cell.length_c   1.000
_cell.angle_alpha   90.00
_cell.angle_beta   90.00
_cell.angle_gamma   90.00
#
_symmetry.space_group_name_H-M   'P 1'
#
loop_
_entity.id
_entity.type
_entity.pdbx_description
1 polymer ?
#
loop_
_entity_poly.entity_id
_entity_poly.type
_entity_poly.pdbx_seq_one_letter_code
_entity_poly.pdbx_strand_id
1 'polypeptide(L)'
;MKHLSTLAIGLLIGTAAFRFSNSASGQSEGGWVTLLDSTKMGDWNEVGKANWAMKDGALTVDKLDGKDLSYLVTKNSYKDFRIRAEFWTDEEANSGVFLRCDQSQKIDAKICYEVNIYDKRPDPSYGTGAIVDVAKVDPMPKAAGKWNTYEITAQGPHLVIVLNGQKTADVQDSKHTSGPIALQYGSGVVKFRKVQIKEL
;
A
#
# COMPACT_ATOMS: atom_id res chain seq x y z
N MET A 1 -44.73 57.34 51.79
CA MET A 1 -44.06 57.31 50.46
C MET A 1 -43.24 56.05 50.43
N LYS A 2 -43.63 55.08 49.58
CA LYS A 2 -43.08 53.72 49.53
C LYS A 2 -42.11 53.66 48.33
N HIS A 3 -40.82 53.38 48.56
CA HIS A 3 -39.84 53.13 47.53
C HIS A 3 -39.90 51.64 47.10
N LEU A 4 -40.23 51.37 45.84
CA LEU A 4 -40.09 50.08 45.23
C LEU A 4 -38.67 49.94 44.65
N SER A 5 -37.90 48.96 45.12
CA SER A 5 -36.65 48.55 44.54
C SER A 5 -36.89 47.44 43.55
N THR A 6 -36.55 47.66 42.31
CA THR A 6 -36.62 46.65 41.23
C THR A 6 -35.33 45.89 41.17
N LEU A 7 -35.39 44.56 41.37
CA LEU A 7 -34.27 43.63 41.29
C LEU A 7 -34.18 43.12 39.84
N ALA A 8 -33.08 43.44 39.15
CA ALA A 8 -32.80 42.91 37.84
C ALA A 8 -32.01 41.59 37.93
N ILE A 9 -32.64 40.51 37.47
CA ILE A 9 -32.01 39.19 37.37
C ILE A 9 -31.32 39.11 35.99
N GLY A 10 -29.98 39.13 35.99
CA GLY A 10 -29.17 38.89 34.80
C GLY A 10 -29.05 37.40 34.48
N LEU A 11 -29.59 37.01 33.34
CA LEU A 11 -29.48 35.65 32.79
C LEU A 11 -28.16 35.50 32.03
N LEU A 12 -27.18 34.81 32.62
CA LEU A 12 -25.95 34.43 31.93
C LEU A 12 -26.22 33.25 31.01
N ILE A 13 -26.28 33.48 29.71
CA ILE A 13 -26.31 32.39 28.70
C ILE A 13 -24.86 31.98 28.45
N GLY A 14 -24.45 30.88 29.05
CA GLY A 14 -23.16 30.23 28.75
C GLY A 14 -23.21 29.52 27.39
N THR A 15 -22.54 30.08 26.39
CA THR A 15 -22.31 29.40 25.11
C THR A 15 -21.22 28.34 25.27
N ALA A 16 -21.61 27.08 25.38
CA ALA A 16 -20.69 25.95 25.30
C ALA A 16 -20.22 25.79 23.84
N ALA A 17 -18.97 26.19 23.58
CA ALA A 17 -18.32 25.94 22.30
C ALA A 17 -17.95 24.45 22.23
N PHE A 18 -18.73 23.66 21.50
CA PHE A 18 -18.35 22.31 21.10
C PHE A 18 -17.19 22.40 20.12
N ARG A 19 -15.99 22.06 20.57
CA ARG A 19 -14.85 21.83 19.69
C ARG A 19 -15.03 20.47 19.02
N PHE A 20 -15.42 20.46 17.76
CA PHE A 20 -15.33 19.28 16.92
C PHE A 20 -13.84 18.99 16.64
N SER A 21 -13.30 17.97 17.28
CA SER A 21 -12.02 17.40 16.90
C SER A 21 -12.24 16.64 15.58
N ASN A 22 -11.85 17.27 14.47
CA ASN A 22 -11.75 16.58 13.19
C ASN A 22 -10.54 15.63 13.25
N SER A 23 -10.75 14.42 13.73
CA SER A 23 -9.87 13.30 13.41
C SER A 23 -10.11 12.97 11.95
N ALA A 24 -9.17 13.30 11.07
CA ALA A 24 -9.17 12.86 9.68
C ALA A 24 -8.93 11.34 9.65
N SER A 25 -9.96 10.56 9.96
CA SER A 25 -10.01 9.13 9.67
C SER A 25 -10.16 8.99 8.17
N GLY A 26 -9.17 8.36 7.51
CA GLY A 26 -9.28 8.01 6.10
C GLY A 26 -10.60 7.30 5.84
N GLN A 27 -11.39 7.81 4.88
CA GLN A 27 -12.71 7.27 4.58
C GLN A 27 -12.60 5.78 4.21
N SER A 28 -13.13 4.91 5.07
CA SER A 28 -13.21 3.47 4.82
C SER A 28 -14.46 3.18 3.99
N GLU A 29 -14.34 3.09 2.67
CA GLU A 29 -15.39 2.53 1.83
C GLU A 29 -15.41 1.00 1.98
N GLY A 30 -16.41 0.45 2.66
CA GLY A 30 -16.58 -1.00 2.76
C GLY A 30 -15.45 -1.75 3.48
N GLY A 31 -14.79 -1.10 4.46
CA GLY A 31 -13.69 -1.68 5.24
C GLY A 31 -12.30 -1.58 4.57
N TRP A 32 -12.17 -0.86 3.45
CA TRP A 32 -10.88 -0.56 2.83
C TRP A 32 -10.21 0.64 3.50
N VAL A 33 -8.94 0.49 3.85
CA VAL A 33 -8.07 1.56 4.35
C VAL A 33 -7.13 1.98 3.22
N THR A 34 -7.07 3.27 2.92
CA THR A 34 -6.17 3.83 1.91
C THR A 34 -4.79 4.05 2.52
N LEU A 35 -3.79 3.35 2.00
CA LEU A 35 -2.38 3.47 2.38
C LEU A 35 -1.66 4.55 1.56
N LEU A 36 -2.08 4.73 0.29
CA LEU A 36 -1.56 5.70 -0.66
C LEU A 36 -2.69 6.07 -1.64
N ASP A 37 -2.78 7.35 -2.00
CA ASP A 37 -3.68 7.83 -3.05
C ASP A 37 -3.03 8.93 -3.90
N SER A 38 -3.77 9.47 -4.88
CA SER A 38 -3.28 10.50 -5.81
C SER A 38 -2.91 11.84 -5.17
N THR A 39 -3.24 12.05 -3.89
CA THR A 39 -3.03 13.32 -3.17
C THR A 39 -1.93 13.22 -2.12
N LYS A 40 -1.66 12.02 -1.60
CA LYS A 40 -0.69 11.80 -0.54
C LYS A 40 0.00 10.44 -0.64
N MET A 41 1.28 10.44 -0.33
CA MET A 41 2.09 9.23 -0.29
C MET A 41 1.66 8.26 0.82
N GLY A 42 1.06 8.74 1.91
CA GLY A 42 0.77 7.94 3.09
C GLY A 42 1.93 7.96 4.10
N ASP A 43 1.82 7.10 5.11
CA ASP A 43 2.77 7.03 6.23
C ASP A 43 3.54 5.69 6.17
N TRP A 44 4.70 5.72 5.53
CA TRP A 44 5.56 4.57 5.30
C TRP A 44 6.91 4.73 5.99
N ASN A 45 7.56 3.61 6.32
CA ASN A 45 8.97 3.57 6.64
C ASN A 45 9.75 3.31 5.34
N GLU A 46 10.75 4.13 5.05
CA GLU A 46 11.63 3.89 3.92
C GLU A 46 12.81 3.01 4.34
N VAL A 47 13.06 1.95 3.56
CA VAL A 47 14.23 1.06 3.66
C VAL A 47 15.02 1.17 2.35
N GLY A 48 16.32 1.39 2.43
CA GLY A 48 17.12 1.86 1.29
C GLY A 48 16.84 3.33 1.00
N LYS A 49 17.27 3.82 -0.17
CA LYS A 49 17.05 5.21 -0.57
C LYS A 49 16.72 5.33 -2.05
N ALA A 50 15.63 6.02 -2.36
CA ALA A 50 15.24 6.37 -3.72
C ALA A 50 14.51 7.73 -3.72
N ASN A 51 14.33 8.30 -4.89
CA ASN A 51 13.69 9.59 -5.08
C ASN A 51 12.14 9.51 -5.10
N TRP A 52 11.55 8.82 -4.13
CA TRP A 52 10.11 8.74 -4.00
C TRP A 52 9.46 10.11 -3.90
N ALA A 53 8.55 10.46 -4.81
CA ALA A 53 7.88 11.75 -4.82
C ALA A 53 6.47 11.66 -5.41
N MET A 54 5.54 12.43 -4.85
CA MET A 54 4.23 12.64 -5.47
C MET A 54 4.39 13.52 -6.71
N LYS A 55 4.01 12.98 -7.88
CA LYS A 55 4.15 13.65 -9.17
C LYS A 55 2.98 13.28 -10.08
N ASP A 56 2.29 14.26 -10.62
CA ASP A 56 1.15 14.08 -11.54
C ASP A 56 0.07 13.11 -11.02
N GLY A 57 -0.26 13.21 -9.72
CA GLY A 57 -1.30 12.39 -9.08
C GLY A 57 -0.88 10.93 -8.81
N ALA A 58 0.43 10.64 -8.81
CA ALA A 58 0.97 9.33 -8.45
C ALA A 58 2.27 9.46 -7.66
N LEU A 59 2.52 8.53 -6.76
CA LEU A 59 3.82 8.34 -6.18
C LEU A 59 4.74 7.76 -7.26
N THR A 60 5.74 8.53 -7.65
CA THR A 60 6.67 8.21 -8.73
C THR A 60 8.07 8.02 -8.17
N VAL A 61 8.80 7.03 -8.71
CA VAL A 61 10.19 6.78 -8.42
C VAL A 61 10.90 6.34 -9.71
N ASP A 62 12.10 6.88 -9.96
CA ASP A 62 12.87 6.59 -11.18
C ASP A 62 14.38 6.52 -10.94
N LYS A 63 14.83 6.65 -9.66
CA LYS A 63 16.24 6.64 -9.32
C LYS A 63 16.50 6.15 -7.91
N LEU A 64 17.49 5.25 -7.76
CA LEU A 64 18.09 4.93 -6.47
C LEU A 64 19.10 6.03 -6.08
N ASP A 65 19.11 6.42 -4.81
CA ASP A 65 20.13 7.31 -4.23
C ASP A 65 21.29 6.54 -3.58
N GLY A 66 21.47 5.26 -3.99
CA GLY A 66 22.48 4.34 -3.50
C GLY A 66 22.63 3.12 -4.40
N LYS A 67 23.19 2.04 -3.84
CA LYS A 67 23.35 0.74 -4.54
C LYS A 67 22.27 -0.26 -4.15
N ASP A 68 21.62 -0.05 -3.00
CA ASP A 68 20.65 -0.97 -2.46
C ASP A 68 19.25 -0.65 -3.00
N LEU A 69 18.42 -1.68 -3.14
CA LEU A 69 17.01 -1.53 -3.48
C LEU A 69 16.30 -0.67 -2.43
N SER A 70 15.27 0.07 -2.85
CA SER A 70 14.47 0.88 -1.94
C SER A 70 13.06 0.31 -1.79
N TYR A 71 12.53 0.42 -0.58
CA TYR A 71 11.20 -0.06 -0.23
C TYR A 71 10.47 0.96 0.61
N LEU A 72 9.17 1.11 0.35
CA LEU A 72 8.25 1.75 1.28
C LEU A 72 7.51 0.66 2.05
N VAL A 73 7.71 0.61 3.36
CA VAL A 73 7.22 -0.45 4.25
C VAL A 73 6.14 0.09 5.16
N THR A 74 4.99 -0.58 5.27
CA THR A 74 3.93 -0.17 6.20
C THR A 74 4.40 -0.23 7.65
N LYS A 75 3.91 0.71 8.48
CA LYS A 75 4.18 0.69 9.93
C LYS A 75 3.43 -0.44 10.63
N ASN A 76 2.29 -0.84 10.10
CA ASN A 76 1.46 -1.91 10.62
C ASN A 76 1.81 -3.24 9.97
N SER A 77 1.63 -4.33 10.72
CA SER A 77 1.68 -5.70 10.25
C SER A 77 0.26 -6.20 10.00
N TYR A 78 0.10 -7.07 9.01
CA TYR A 78 -1.18 -7.65 8.59
C TYR A 78 -1.07 -9.16 8.51
N LYS A 79 -2.16 -9.86 8.86
CA LYS A 79 -2.23 -11.33 8.83
C LYS A 79 -3.08 -11.80 7.65
N ASP A 80 -4.38 -11.55 7.72
CA ASP A 80 -5.35 -11.91 6.70
C ASP A 80 -5.92 -10.63 6.09
N PHE A 81 -5.77 -10.46 4.77
CA PHE A 81 -6.10 -9.20 4.13
C PHE A 81 -6.32 -9.34 2.62
N ARG A 82 -6.91 -8.29 2.05
CA ARG A 82 -6.87 -8.00 0.61
C ARG A 82 -6.15 -6.70 0.36
N ILE A 83 -5.40 -6.63 -0.74
CA ILE A 83 -4.76 -5.40 -1.25
C ILE A 83 -5.31 -5.12 -2.64
N ARG A 84 -5.50 -3.83 -2.94
CA ARG A 84 -5.59 -3.28 -4.29
C ARG A 84 -4.45 -2.31 -4.48
N ALA A 85 -3.64 -2.52 -5.53
CA ALA A 85 -2.53 -1.62 -5.87
C ALA A 85 -2.61 -1.26 -7.35
N GLU A 86 -2.81 0.03 -7.63
CA GLU A 86 -2.76 0.57 -8.98
C GLU A 86 -1.35 1.07 -9.26
N PHE A 87 -0.70 0.51 -10.30
CA PHE A 87 0.67 0.82 -10.65
C PHE A 87 0.87 1.00 -12.16
N TRP A 88 1.92 1.73 -12.51
CA TRP A 88 2.42 1.90 -13.87
C TRP A 88 3.93 1.71 -13.88
N THR A 89 4.45 1.07 -14.92
CA THR A 89 5.91 0.87 -15.08
C THR A 89 6.32 1.12 -16.53
N ASP A 90 7.59 1.49 -16.71
CA ASP A 90 8.25 1.36 -18.01
C ASP A 90 8.73 -0.09 -18.24
N GLU A 91 9.40 -0.33 -19.37
CA GLU A 91 9.93 -1.65 -19.74
C GLU A 91 11.16 -2.08 -18.92
N GLU A 92 11.85 -1.14 -18.29
CA GLU A 92 13.08 -1.39 -17.51
C GLU A 92 12.79 -1.57 -16.02
N ALA A 93 11.52 -1.48 -15.63
CA ALA A 93 11.15 -1.53 -14.23
C ALA A 93 11.38 -2.91 -13.61
N ASN A 94 11.98 -2.89 -12.43
CA ASN A 94 12.01 -3.97 -11.47
C ASN A 94 11.37 -3.48 -10.18
N SER A 95 10.22 -4.03 -9.81
CA SER A 95 9.40 -3.65 -8.67
C SER A 95 8.60 -4.85 -8.15
N GLY A 96 7.83 -4.64 -7.09
CA GLY A 96 6.97 -5.68 -6.51
C GLY A 96 6.16 -5.17 -5.34
N VAL A 97 5.14 -5.95 -4.98
CA VAL A 97 4.39 -5.81 -3.73
C VAL A 97 4.76 -6.97 -2.81
N PHE A 98 5.40 -6.65 -1.71
CA PHE A 98 5.85 -7.63 -0.72
C PHE A 98 4.82 -7.77 0.39
N LEU A 99 4.56 -9.00 0.82
CA LEU A 99 3.51 -9.35 1.78
C LEU A 99 4.10 -10.09 2.97
N ARG A 100 3.57 -9.83 4.16
CA ARG A 100 3.88 -10.59 5.38
C ARG A 100 5.38 -10.72 5.63
N CYS A 101 6.12 -9.62 5.51
CA CYS A 101 7.56 -9.62 5.74
C CYS A 101 7.88 -9.93 7.20
N ASP A 102 8.81 -10.84 7.47
CA ASP A 102 9.19 -11.22 8.82
C ASP A 102 9.90 -10.07 9.58
N GLN A 103 10.52 -9.14 8.83
CA GLN A 103 11.24 -7.99 9.38
C GLN A 103 10.97 -6.75 8.53
N SER A 104 10.80 -5.58 9.17
CA SER A 104 10.55 -4.32 8.47
C SER A 104 11.81 -3.61 7.96
N GLN A 105 13.00 -4.00 8.43
CA GLN A 105 14.29 -3.38 8.09
C GLN A 105 15.07 -4.14 7.01
N LYS A 106 14.64 -5.34 6.69
CA LYS A 106 15.19 -6.15 5.61
C LYS A 106 14.04 -6.69 4.78
N ILE A 107 14.06 -6.42 3.49
CA ILE A 107 13.02 -6.84 2.56
C ILE A 107 13.67 -7.65 1.44
N ASP A 108 13.28 -8.89 1.30
CA ASP A 108 13.63 -9.77 0.19
C ASP A 108 12.62 -10.95 0.08
N ALA A 109 12.64 -11.70 -1.02
CA ALA A 109 11.73 -12.81 -1.26
C ALA A 109 11.94 -14.02 -0.32
N LYS A 110 13.00 -14.04 0.50
CA LYS A 110 13.24 -15.12 1.47
C LYS A 110 12.48 -14.92 2.76
N ILE A 111 12.20 -13.67 3.11
CA ILE A 111 11.53 -13.26 4.34
C ILE A 111 10.16 -12.63 4.11
N CYS A 112 9.71 -12.56 2.85
CA CYS A 112 8.41 -12.06 2.43
C CYS A 112 7.86 -12.93 1.30
N TYR A 113 6.57 -12.77 0.97
CA TYR A 113 6.04 -13.14 -0.34
C TYR A 113 6.20 -11.93 -1.27
N GLU A 114 6.97 -12.08 -2.35
CA GLU A 114 7.15 -11.07 -3.39
C GLU A 114 6.17 -11.30 -4.55
N VAL A 115 5.14 -10.47 -4.67
CA VAL A 115 4.29 -10.39 -5.86
C VAL A 115 5.00 -9.51 -6.87
N ASN A 116 5.59 -10.13 -7.90
CA ASN A 116 6.57 -9.49 -8.76
C ASN A 116 5.96 -8.55 -9.81
N ILE A 117 6.67 -7.47 -10.11
CA ILE A 117 6.44 -6.53 -11.21
C ILE A 117 7.76 -6.39 -11.98
N TYR A 118 8.05 -7.33 -12.87
CA TYR A 118 9.30 -7.36 -13.63
C TYR A 118 9.12 -8.10 -14.95
N ASP A 119 8.82 -7.36 -16.03
CA ASP A 119 8.53 -7.92 -17.35
C ASP A 119 9.76 -8.50 -18.08
N LYS A 120 10.96 -8.06 -17.70
CA LYS A 120 12.26 -8.53 -18.26
C LYS A 120 12.99 -9.50 -17.34
N ARG A 121 12.28 -10.11 -16.36
CA ARG A 121 12.93 -11.10 -15.49
C ARG A 121 13.55 -12.23 -16.31
N PRO A 122 14.83 -12.63 -16.05
CA PRO A 122 15.51 -13.68 -16.79
C PRO A 122 14.78 -15.01 -16.80
N ASP A 123 14.19 -15.43 -15.67
CA ASP A 123 13.20 -16.51 -15.62
C ASP A 123 11.80 -15.91 -15.67
N PRO A 124 11.11 -15.89 -16.82
CA PRO A 124 9.81 -15.27 -16.96
C PRO A 124 8.72 -15.97 -16.15
N SER A 125 8.92 -17.22 -15.74
CA SER A 125 7.94 -17.91 -14.89
C SER A 125 7.79 -17.30 -13.49
N TYR A 126 8.78 -16.52 -13.06
CA TYR A 126 8.73 -15.71 -11.84
C TYR A 126 8.69 -14.20 -12.12
N GLY A 127 8.33 -13.79 -13.34
CA GLY A 127 8.15 -12.39 -13.73
C GLY A 127 6.85 -11.79 -13.19
N THR A 128 6.36 -10.77 -13.88
CA THR A 128 5.15 -10.04 -13.49
C THR A 128 3.97 -10.98 -13.26
N GLY A 129 3.33 -10.87 -12.10
CA GLY A 129 2.17 -11.69 -11.71
C GLY A 129 2.48 -12.96 -10.94
N ALA A 130 3.75 -13.37 -10.84
CA ALA A 130 4.18 -14.51 -10.03
C ALA A 130 4.35 -14.13 -8.55
N ILE A 131 4.43 -15.14 -7.69
CA ILE A 131 5.01 -15.00 -6.35
C ILE A 131 6.40 -15.64 -6.40
N VAL A 132 7.44 -14.82 -6.28
CA VAL A 132 8.84 -15.25 -6.48
C VAL A 132 9.19 -16.43 -5.56
N ASP A 133 9.76 -17.48 -6.15
CA ASP A 133 10.14 -18.73 -5.50
C ASP A 133 8.99 -19.55 -4.84
N VAL A 134 7.72 -19.12 -5.05
CA VAL A 134 6.53 -19.76 -4.46
C VAL A 134 5.54 -20.19 -5.52
N ALA A 135 5.12 -19.30 -6.40
CA ALA A 135 4.12 -19.61 -7.44
C ALA A 135 4.51 -19.00 -8.78
N LYS A 136 4.65 -19.85 -9.78
CA LYS A 136 4.95 -19.45 -11.16
C LYS A 136 3.73 -18.88 -11.86
N VAL A 137 3.98 -18.03 -12.86
CA VAL A 137 2.97 -17.54 -13.80
C VAL A 137 3.26 -18.06 -15.20
N ASP A 138 2.22 -18.52 -15.92
CA ASP A 138 2.32 -18.96 -17.31
C ASP A 138 0.97 -18.79 -18.03
N PRO A 139 0.89 -18.02 -19.15
CA PRO A 139 1.95 -17.12 -19.63
C PRO A 139 2.13 -15.89 -18.73
N MET A 140 3.36 -15.36 -18.66
CA MET A 140 3.65 -14.11 -17.93
C MET A 140 2.95 -12.93 -18.63
N PRO A 141 2.08 -12.16 -17.94
CA PRO A 141 1.48 -10.96 -18.49
C PRO A 141 2.52 -9.82 -18.58
N LYS A 142 2.27 -8.85 -19.47
CA LYS A 142 3.06 -7.64 -19.60
C LYS A 142 2.37 -6.47 -18.92
N ALA A 143 3.10 -5.78 -18.03
CA ALA A 143 2.61 -4.63 -17.26
C ALA A 143 3.11 -3.29 -17.80
N ALA A 144 4.25 -3.26 -18.52
CA ALA A 144 4.89 -2.02 -18.96
C ALA A 144 4.01 -1.17 -19.88
N GLY A 145 4.16 0.16 -19.76
CA GLY A 145 3.52 1.17 -20.62
C GLY A 145 2.06 1.47 -20.34
N LYS A 146 1.44 0.86 -19.33
CA LYS A 146 0.02 1.06 -18.98
C LYS A 146 -0.22 1.02 -17.48
N TRP A 147 -1.35 1.58 -17.03
CA TRP A 147 -1.84 1.39 -15.68
C TRP A 147 -2.38 -0.02 -15.49
N ASN A 148 -2.01 -0.63 -14.40
CA ASN A 148 -2.38 -1.98 -14.00
C ASN A 148 -2.99 -1.96 -12.59
N THR A 149 -3.77 -2.99 -12.28
CA THR A 149 -4.32 -3.20 -10.94
C THR A 149 -3.96 -4.60 -10.48
N TYR A 150 -3.24 -4.70 -9.37
CA TYR A 150 -3.19 -5.90 -8.58
C TYR A 150 -4.35 -5.95 -7.59
N GLU A 151 -5.02 -7.10 -7.53
CA GLU A 151 -5.85 -7.52 -6.41
C GLU A 151 -5.20 -8.76 -5.78
N ILE A 152 -4.75 -8.62 -4.55
CA ILE A 152 -4.01 -9.64 -3.83
C ILE A 152 -4.83 -10.05 -2.62
N THR A 153 -5.03 -11.35 -2.43
CA THR A 153 -5.66 -11.92 -1.23
C THR A 153 -4.66 -12.79 -0.51
N ALA A 154 -4.49 -12.58 0.79
CA ALA A 154 -3.75 -13.44 1.70
C ALA A 154 -4.68 -13.81 2.87
N GLN A 155 -5.09 -15.08 2.96
CA GLN A 155 -6.00 -15.57 3.99
C GLN A 155 -5.53 -16.94 4.50
N GLY A 156 -5.07 -17.02 5.75
CA GLY A 156 -4.35 -18.20 6.22
C GLY A 156 -3.17 -18.51 5.30
N PRO A 157 -3.00 -19.76 4.85
CA PRO A 157 -1.97 -20.12 3.88
C PRO A 157 -2.33 -19.81 2.42
N HIS A 158 -3.57 -19.39 2.13
CA HIS A 158 -4.05 -19.19 0.77
C HIS A 158 -3.66 -17.82 0.24
N LEU A 159 -2.90 -17.81 -0.86
CA LEU A 159 -2.47 -16.61 -1.59
C LEU A 159 -3.07 -16.63 -2.99
N VAL A 160 -3.78 -15.57 -3.35
CA VAL A 160 -4.37 -15.39 -4.68
C VAL A 160 -3.94 -14.05 -5.24
N ILE A 161 -3.35 -14.07 -6.45
CA ILE A 161 -2.91 -12.89 -7.18
C ILE A 161 -3.77 -12.73 -8.44
N VAL A 162 -4.34 -11.56 -8.60
CA VAL A 162 -5.10 -11.17 -9.79
C VAL A 162 -4.49 -9.89 -10.36
N LEU A 163 -4.10 -9.92 -11.62
CA LEU A 163 -3.60 -8.77 -12.35
C LEU A 163 -4.60 -8.40 -13.46
N ASN A 164 -5.14 -7.18 -13.41
CA ASN A 164 -6.10 -6.67 -14.40
C ASN A 164 -7.31 -7.61 -14.61
N GLY A 165 -7.80 -8.22 -13.53
CA GLY A 165 -8.93 -9.17 -13.56
C GLY A 165 -8.56 -10.61 -13.94
N GLN A 166 -7.32 -10.89 -14.33
CA GLN A 166 -6.83 -12.22 -14.61
C GLN A 166 -6.07 -12.81 -13.43
N LYS A 167 -6.48 -13.98 -12.95
CA LYS A 167 -5.75 -14.71 -11.90
C LYS A 167 -4.40 -15.19 -12.44
N THR A 168 -3.29 -14.78 -11.81
CA THR A 168 -1.92 -15.12 -12.21
C THR A 168 -1.26 -16.10 -11.26
N ALA A 169 -1.67 -16.14 -10.00
CA ALA A 169 -1.23 -17.13 -9.02
C ALA A 169 -2.36 -17.50 -8.06
N ASP A 170 -2.37 -18.76 -7.62
CA ASP A 170 -3.31 -19.33 -6.66
C ASP A 170 -2.62 -20.50 -5.96
N VAL A 171 -2.20 -20.30 -4.70
CA VAL A 171 -1.31 -21.25 -4.02
C VAL A 171 -1.58 -21.31 -2.52
N GLN A 172 -1.27 -22.45 -1.93
CA GLN A 172 -1.23 -22.65 -0.47
C GLN A 172 0.22 -22.65 -0.01
N ASP A 173 0.59 -21.68 0.80
CA ASP A 173 1.91 -21.58 1.41
C ASP A 173 1.80 -20.93 2.80
N SER A 174 2.44 -21.52 3.81
CA SER A 174 2.37 -21.08 5.20
C SER A 174 3.68 -20.52 5.75
N LYS A 175 4.65 -20.24 4.89
CA LYS A 175 6.00 -19.80 5.30
C LYS A 175 5.96 -18.47 6.04
N HIS A 176 5.16 -17.50 5.55
CA HIS A 176 5.00 -16.18 6.18
C HIS A 176 3.54 -15.97 6.57
N THR A 177 3.27 -15.85 7.86
CA THR A 177 1.89 -15.83 8.38
C THR A 177 1.34 -14.44 8.64
N SER A 178 2.22 -13.46 8.92
CA SER A 178 1.86 -12.06 9.14
C SER A 178 3.11 -11.19 9.02
N GLY A 179 2.91 -9.90 8.82
CA GLY A 179 3.99 -8.92 8.77
C GLY A 179 3.60 -7.67 7.99
N PRO A 180 4.50 -6.68 7.89
CA PRO A 180 4.30 -5.50 7.08
C PRO A 180 4.23 -5.84 5.60
N ILE A 181 3.72 -4.87 4.84
CA ILE A 181 3.67 -4.86 3.39
C ILE A 181 4.71 -3.88 2.88
N ALA A 182 5.34 -4.16 1.74
CA ALA A 182 6.25 -3.21 1.13
C ALA A 182 6.01 -3.03 -0.37
N LEU A 183 6.27 -1.82 -0.86
CA LEU A 183 6.37 -1.49 -2.27
C LEU A 183 7.85 -1.34 -2.62
N GLN A 184 8.29 -2.04 -3.66
CA GLN A 184 9.71 -2.06 -4.06
C GLN A 184 10.01 -1.07 -5.17
N TYR A 185 11.21 -0.53 -5.13
CA TYR A 185 11.89 0.07 -6.27
C TYR A 185 13.28 -0.53 -6.46
N GLY A 186 13.52 -1.10 -7.63
CA GLY A 186 14.80 -1.67 -8.06
C GLY A 186 15.40 -0.95 -9.27
N SER A 187 14.60 -0.70 -10.31
CA SER A 187 15.03 -0.02 -11.53
C SER A 187 13.84 0.49 -12.35
N GLY A 188 14.17 1.24 -13.44
CA GLY A 188 13.19 1.79 -14.38
C GLY A 188 12.37 2.94 -13.79
N VAL A 189 11.20 3.18 -14.35
CA VAL A 189 10.21 4.13 -13.82
C VAL A 189 9.04 3.35 -13.25
N VAL A 190 8.74 3.58 -11.97
CA VAL A 190 7.62 2.95 -11.27
C VAL A 190 6.71 4.03 -10.69
N LYS A 191 5.41 3.86 -10.85
CA LYS A 191 4.39 4.75 -10.28
C LYS A 191 3.32 3.96 -9.56
N PHE A 192 2.88 4.46 -8.41
CA PHE A 192 1.70 3.98 -7.69
C PHE A 192 0.74 5.14 -7.48
N ARG A 193 -0.54 4.98 -7.81
CA ARG A 193 -1.55 6.06 -7.63
C ARG A 193 -2.63 5.72 -6.61
N LYS A 194 -2.80 4.44 -6.27
CA LYS A 194 -3.75 3.99 -5.26
C LYS A 194 -3.29 2.66 -4.68
N VAL A 195 -3.09 2.63 -3.37
CA VAL A 195 -2.85 1.39 -2.63
C VAL A 195 -3.81 1.35 -1.45
N GLN A 196 -4.62 0.31 -1.39
CA GLN A 196 -5.62 0.10 -0.36
C GLN A 196 -5.50 -1.30 0.23
N ILE A 197 -5.80 -1.42 1.51
CA ILE A 197 -5.86 -2.71 2.21
C ILE A 197 -7.20 -2.88 2.92
N LYS A 198 -7.67 -4.12 3.00
CA LYS A 198 -8.82 -4.53 3.81
C LYS A 198 -8.43 -5.76 4.60
N GLU A 199 -8.49 -5.68 5.92
CA GLU A 199 -8.34 -6.85 6.79
C GLU A 199 -9.59 -7.76 6.69
N LEU A 200 -9.36 -9.09 6.81
CA LEU A 200 -10.38 -10.14 6.66
C LEU A 200 -10.71 -10.80 7.99
#